data_0057a7e9cf840aebd240cddc940d7b7f
#
_entry.id   0057a7e9cf840aebd240cddc940d7b7f
#
_cell.length_a   1.000
_cell.length_b   1.000
_cell.length_c   1.000
_cell.angle_alpha   90.00
_cell.angle_beta   90.00
_cell.angle_gamma   90.00
#
_symmetry.space_group_name_H-M   'P 1'
#
loop_
_entity.id
_entity.type
_entity.pdbx_description
1 polymer ?
#
loop_
_entity_poly.entity_id
_entity_poly.type
_entity_poly.pdbx_seq_one_letter_code
_entity_poly.pdbx_strand_id
1 'polypeptide(L)'
;SKSKLCQIGSHGYEHKDFTLYNLQDLAEIQKKSKNYLENLIGQQINILSYPFGKYNSKIDKVMKKIDFQYTFSSKFGSNSYNSTIINRIDIWNNDNTIDFTNKLKGQWDWLKYYK
;
A
#
# COMPACT_ATOMS: atom_id res chain seq x y z
N SER A 1 -3.38 17.62 0.95
CA SER A 1 -3.51 18.00 2.37
C SER A 1 -2.56 19.13 2.72
N LYS A 2 -3.03 20.10 3.45
CA LYS A 2 -2.19 21.19 3.98
C LYS A 2 -1.55 20.85 5.32
N SER A 3 -1.92 19.72 5.92
CA SER A 3 -1.38 19.27 7.20
C SER A 3 0.01 18.67 7.01
N LYS A 4 0.96 19.02 7.86
CA LYS A 4 2.27 18.39 7.92
C LYS A 4 2.25 17.02 8.59
N LEU A 5 1.14 16.67 9.26
CA LEU A 5 0.98 15.42 9.98
C LEU A 5 0.16 14.38 9.20
N CYS A 6 -0.31 14.74 8.01
CA CYS A 6 -1.15 13.87 7.19
C CYS A 6 -0.59 13.80 5.77
N GLN A 7 -0.42 12.59 5.29
CA GLN A 7 -0.05 12.31 3.91
C GLN A 7 -1.17 11.52 3.24
N ILE A 8 -1.55 11.91 2.02
CA ILE A 8 -2.57 11.24 1.24
C ILE A 8 -1.90 10.28 0.27
N GLY A 9 -2.40 9.06 0.21
CA GLY A 9 -2.00 8.04 -0.76
C GLY A 9 -3.17 7.59 -1.63
N SER A 10 -2.86 6.85 -2.68
CA SER A 10 -3.85 6.23 -3.56
C SER A 10 -4.24 4.84 -3.05
N HIS A 11 -5.46 4.42 -3.37
CA HIS A 11 -5.95 3.05 -3.14
C HIS A 11 -6.63 2.49 -4.39
N GLY A 12 -6.16 2.90 -5.56
CA GLY A 12 -6.75 2.53 -6.84
C GLY A 12 -7.89 3.46 -7.27
N TYR A 13 -8.30 3.31 -8.51
CA TYR A 13 -9.38 4.10 -9.09
C TYR A 13 -10.76 3.56 -8.72
N GLU A 14 -10.96 2.23 -8.83
CA GLU A 14 -12.24 1.56 -8.65
C GLU A 14 -12.26 0.58 -7.46
N HIS A 15 -11.27 0.58 -6.61
CA HIS A 15 -11.12 -0.43 -5.55
C HIS A 15 -11.28 -1.87 -6.07
N LYS A 16 -10.61 -2.16 -7.18
CA LYS A 16 -10.63 -3.47 -7.83
C LYS A 16 -9.28 -4.13 -7.69
N ASP A 17 -9.28 -5.46 -7.59
CA ASP A 17 -8.07 -6.27 -7.54
C ASP A 17 -7.18 -5.98 -8.78
N PHE A 18 -5.96 -5.51 -8.56
CA PHE A 18 -5.05 -5.14 -9.65
C PHE A 18 -4.60 -6.33 -10.48
N THR A 19 -4.66 -7.53 -9.94
CA THR A 19 -4.30 -8.75 -10.69
C THR A 19 -5.32 -9.12 -11.77
N LEU A 20 -6.50 -8.51 -11.75
CA LEU A 20 -7.56 -8.74 -12.75
C LEU A 20 -7.44 -7.85 -14.00
N TYR A 21 -6.52 -6.88 -14.01
CA TYR A 21 -6.27 -6.04 -15.18
C TYR A 21 -5.13 -6.59 -16.02
N ASN A 22 -5.10 -6.27 -17.33
CA ASN A 22 -3.84 -6.32 -18.05
C ASN A 22 -2.94 -5.16 -17.60
N LEU A 23 -1.62 -5.33 -17.75
CA LEU A 23 -0.67 -4.35 -17.19
C LEU A 23 -0.77 -2.97 -17.86
N GLN A 24 -1.06 -2.91 -19.15
CA GLN A 24 -1.18 -1.64 -19.87
C GLN A 24 -2.38 -0.84 -19.40
N ASP A 25 -3.54 -1.46 -19.31
CA ASP A 25 -4.77 -0.82 -18.82
C ASP A 25 -4.61 -0.38 -17.35
N LEU A 26 -3.99 -1.24 -16.54
CA LEU A 26 -3.71 -0.92 -15.15
C LEU A 26 -2.84 0.34 -15.03
N ALA A 27 -1.76 0.42 -15.81
CA ALA A 27 -0.87 1.58 -15.81
C ALA A 27 -1.60 2.87 -16.19
N GLU A 28 -2.41 2.83 -17.23
CA GLU A 28 -3.18 3.99 -17.71
C GLU A 28 -4.20 4.46 -16.69
N ILE A 29 -4.98 3.53 -16.12
CA ILE A 29 -6.02 3.83 -15.13
C ILE A 29 -5.40 4.40 -13.86
N GLN A 30 -4.33 3.79 -13.35
CA GLN A 30 -3.71 4.25 -12.12
C GLN A 30 -2.96 5.58 -12.31
N LYS A 31 -2.34 5.80 -13.45
CA LYS A 31 -1.73 7.09 -13.79
C LYS A 31 -2.78 8.21 -13.84
N LYS A 32 -3.92 7.95 -14.46
CA LYS A 32 -5.04 8.89 -14.53
C LYS A 32 -5.58 9.21 -13.14
N SER A 33 -5.77 8.19 -12.31
CA SER A 33 -6.20 8.35 -10.91
C SER A 33 -5.21 9.17 -10.10
N LYS A 34 -3.92 8.85 -10.21
CA LYS A 34 -2.85 9.59 -9.55
C LYS A 34 -2.85 11.07 -9.92
N ASN A 35 -2.90 11.37 -11.22
CA ASN A 35 -2.92 12.74 -11.73
C ASN A 35 -4.16 13.51 -11.23
N TYR A 36 -5.31 12.87 -11.21
CA TYR A 36 -6.54 13.47 -10.70
C TYR A 36 -6.41 13.85 -9.23
N LEU A 37 -5.91 12.95 -8.39
CA LEU A 37 -5.69 13.21 -6.97
C LEU A 37 -4.65 14.31 -6.74
N GLU A 38 -3.56 14.29 -7.49
CA GLU A 38 -2.50 15.30 -7.39
C GLU A 38 -3.02 16.70 -7.75
N ASN A 39 -3.83 16.81 -8.78
CA ASN A 39 -4.47 18.07 -9.15
C ASN A 39 -5.48 18.54 -8.10
N LEU A 40 -6.23 17.61 -7.52
CA LEU A 40 -7.24 17.94 -6.52
C LEU A 40 -6.65 18.47 -5.23
N ILE A 41 -5.54 17.88 -4.77
CA ILE A 41 -4.92 18.24 -3.48
C ILE A 41 -3.72 19.19 -3.60
N GLY A 42 -3.21 19.41 -4.81
CA GLY A 42 -2.05 20.28 -5.06
C GLY A 42 -0.72 19.71 -4.56
N GLN A 43 -0.62 18.40 -4.40
CA GLN A 43 0.58 17.71 -3.92
C GLN A 43 0.82 16.43 -4.71
N GLN A 44 2.07 15.97 -4.75
CA GLN A 44 2.40 14.67 -5.32
C GLN A 44 1.86 13.52 -4.47
N ILE A 45 1.35 12.49 -5.14
CA ILE A 45 0.91 11.25 -4.51
C ILE A 45 1.96 10.18 -4.79
N ASN A 46 2.75 9.85 -3.78
CA ASN A 46 3.89 8.93 -3.89
C ASN A 46 3.62 7.54 -3.31
N ILE A 47 2.45 7.35 -2.72
CA ILE A 47 2.10 6.17 -1.94
C ILE A 47 0.86 5.52 -2.53
N LEU A 48 0.93 4.21 -2.72
CA LEU A 48 -0.21 3.37 -3.14
C LEU A 48 -0.40 2.21 -2.16
N SER A 49 -1.61 2.02 -1.69
CA SER A 49 -2.02 0.79 -1.02
C SER A 49 -2.80 -0.09 -2.00
N TYR A 50 -2.38 -1.34 -2.18
CA TYR A 50 -3.05 -2.25 -3.09
C TYR A 50 -4.44 -2.63 -2.58
N PRO A 51 -5.51 -2.48 -3.41
CA PRO A 51 -6.83 -3.02 -3.06
C PRO A 51 -6.74 -4.53 -2.74
N PHE A 52 -7.33 -4.94 -1.64
CA PHE A 52 -7.27 -6.30 -1.11
C PHE A 52 -5.84 -6.79 -0.80
N GLY A 53 -4.86 -5.90 -0.81
CA GLY A 53 -3.44 -6.24 -0.65
C GLY A 53 -2.86 -7.08 -1.79
N LYS A 54 -3.59 -7.24 -2.89
CA LYS A 54 -3.22 -8.14 -4.00
C LYS A 54 -2.36 -7.45 -5.03
N TYR A 55 -1.21 -8.03 -5.29
CA TYR A 55 -0.26 -7.58 -6.31
C TYR A 55 0.66 -8.74 -6.71
N ASN A 56 1.49 -8.50 -7.70
CA ASN A 56 2.63 -9.34 -8.05
C ASN A 56 3.82 -8.43 -8.44
N SER A 57 4.98 -9.03 -8.68
CA SER A 57 6.20 -8.26 -8.98
C SER A 57 6.08 -7.43 -10.26
N LYS A 58 5.36 -7.91 -11.27
CA LYS A 58 5.14 -7.17 -12.53
C LYS A 58 4.28 -5.94 -12.29
N ILE A 59 3.21 -6.08 -11.52
CA ILE A 59 2.33 -4.97 -11.12
C ILE A 59 3.13 -3.92 -10.34
N ASP A 60 3.90 -4.35 -9.35
CA ASP A 60 4.67 -3.41 -8.53
C ASP A 60 5.70 -2.64 -9.35
N LYS A 61 6.37 -3.28 -10.29
CA LYS A 61 7.28 -2.60 -11.22
C LYS A 61 6.57 -1.54 -12.06
N VAL A 62 5.35 -1.82 -12.53
CA VAL A 62 4.54 -0.84 -13.26
C VAL A 62 4.16 0.33 -12.36
N MET A 63 3.75 0.06 -11.13
CA MET A 63 3.41 1.12 -10.17
C MET A 63 4.62 2.00 -9.83
N LYS A 64 5.81 1.42 -9.70
CA LYS A 64 7.05 2.20 -9.51
C LYS A 64 7.36 3.08 -10.72
N LYS A 65 7.12 2.60 -11.95
CA LYS A 65 7.32 3.38 -13.19
C LYS A 65 6.39 4.59 -13.31
N ILE A 66 5.22 4.54 -12.72
CA ILE A 66 4.29 5.68 -12.68
C ILE A 66 4.46 6.54 -11.42
N ASP A 67 5.59 6.41 -10.75
CA ASP A 67 6.06 7.24 -9.64
C ASP A 67 5.33 7.05 -8.30
N PHE A 68 4.84 5.85 -8.05
CA PHE A 68 4.55 5.43 -6.69
C PHE A 68 5.83 4.90 -6.04
N GLN A 69 6.44 5.69 -5.17
CA GLN A 69 7.72 5.34 -4.51
C GLN A 69 7.54 4.18 -3.54
N TYR A 70 6.44 4.17 -2.81
CA TYR A 70 6.13 3.15 -1.82
C TYR A 70 4.76 2.54 -2.10
N THR A 71 4.71 1.24 -2.07
CA THR A 71 3.48 0.49 -2.19
C THR A 71 3.24 -0.33 -0.91
N PHE A 72 1.99 -0.42 -0.50
CA PHE A 72 1.60 -1.10 0.73
C PHE A 72 0.83 -2.37 0.39
N SER A 73 1.36 -3.50 0.83
CA SER A 73 0.68 -4.78 0.78
C SER A 73 -0.15 -4.99 2.05
N SER A 74 -0.91 -6.08 2.12
CA SER A 74 -1.53 -6.53 3.36
C SER A 74 -0.77 -7.68 4.01
N LYS A 75 0.44 -7.97 3.54
CA LYS A 75 1.29 -8.98 4.12
C LYS A 75 1.70 -8.56 5.52
N PHE A 76 1.45 -9.42 6.49
CA PHE A 76 1.80 -9.17 7.88
C PHE A 76 3.31 -9.24 8.07
N GLY A 77 3.87 -8.31 8.83
CA GLY A 77 5.27 -8.39 9.19
C GLY A 77 5.99 -7.05 9.23
N SER A 78 7.21 -7.11 9.75
CA SER A 78 8.15 -6.00 9.80
C SER A 78 8.74 -5.71 8.41
N ASN A 79 9.32 -4.54 8.28
CA ASN A 79 9.96 -4.06 7.05
C ASN A 79 11.44 -3.82 7.30
N SER A 80 12.27 -4.06 6.29
CA SER A 80 13.64 -3.58 6.30
C SER A 80 13.68 -2.08 5.99
N TYR A 81 14.78 -1.42 6.36
CA TYR A 81 14.95 0.02 6.14
C TYR A 81 14.81 0.42 4.66
N ASN A 82 15.22 -0.46 3.74
CA ASN A 82 15.22 -0.19 2.30
C ASN A 82 13.99 -0.73 1.58
N SER A 83 12.98 -1.22 2.30
CA SER A 83 11.77 -1.75 1.68
C SER A 83 11.00 -0.66 0.93
N THR A 84 10.55 -0.97 -0.30
CA THR A 84 9.66 -0.12 -1.09
C THR A 84 8.28 -0.74 -1.26
N ILE A 85 8.14 -2.02 -0.97
CA ILE A 85 6.87 -2.72 -0.78
C ILE A 85 6.73 -2.94 0.72
N ILE A 86 5.78 -2.26 1.33
CA ILE A 86 5.67 -2.17 2.78
C ILE A 86 4.65 -3.19 3.29
N ASN A 87 5.09 -4.04 4.20
CA ASN A 87 4.21 -4.91 4.96
C ASN A 87 3.49 -4.11 6.04
N ARG A 88 2.32 -4.56 6.43
CA ARG A 88 1.51 -3.90 7.45
C ARG A 88 1.16 -4.88 8.56
N ILE A 89 0.97 -4.34 9.74
CA ILE A 89 0.54 -5.09 10.92
C ILE A 89 -0.90 -4.71 11.21
N ASP A 90 -1.80 -5.69 11.16
CA ASP A 90 -3.19 -5.47 11.48
C ASP A 90 -3.40 -5.40 12.99
N ILE A 91 -4.11 -4.39 13.43
CA ILE A 91 -4.57 -4.25 14.81
C ILE A 91 -6.06 -4.58 14.83
N TRP A 92 -6.45 -5.56 15.65
CA TRP A 92 -7.81 -6.06 15.71
C TRP A 92 -8.57 -5.49 16.91
N ASN A 93 -9.88 -5.42 16.80
CA ASN A 93 -10.74 -4.87 17.86
C ASN A 93 -10.61 -5.61 19.20
N ASN A 94 -10.25 -6.88 19.17
CA ASN A 94 -10.05 -7.70 20.36
C ASN A 94 -8.60 -7.75 20.87
N ASP A 95 -7.69 -7.01 20.23
CA ASP A 95 -6.32 -6.89 20.71
C ASP A 95 -6.30 -6.15 22.06
N ASN A 96 -5.63 -6.73 23.04
CA ASN A 96 -5.30 -6.03 24.27
C ASN A 96 -3.94 -5.31 24.16
N THR A 97 -3.52 -4.64 25.21
CA THR A 97 -2.24 -3.92 25.24
C THR A 97 -1.03 -4.84 25.02
N ILE A 98 -1.10 -6.09 25.51
CA ILE A 98 -0.03 -7.09 25.34
C ILE A 98 0.06 -7.49 23.86
N ASP A 99 -1.08 -7.78 23.23
CA ASP A 99 -1.14 -8.14 21.81
C ASP A 99 -0.58 -7.00 20.94
N PHE A 100 -1.01 -5.78 21.20
CA PHE A 100 -0.53 -4.59 20.50
C PHE A 100 0.99 -4.43 20.65
N THR A 101 1.52 -4.52 21.87
CA THR A 101 2.95 -4.41 22.14
C THR A 101 3.74 -5.50 21.42
N ASN A 102 3.25 -6.75 21.46
CA ASN A 102 3.92 -7.87 20.80
C ASN A 102 3.90 -7.75 19.29
N LYS A 103 2.82 -7.24 18.71
CA LYS A 103 2.74 -6.94 17.28
C LYS A 103 3.77 -5.88 16.87
N LEU A 104 3.92 -4.81 17.66
CA LEU A 104 4.95 -3.78 17.42
C LEU A 104 6.38 -4.34 17.48
N LYS A 105 6.61 -5.34 18.31
CA LYS A 105 7.92 -6.01 18.44
C LYS A 105 8.18 -7.07 17.37
N GLY A 106 7.26 -7.29 16.46
CA GLY A 106 7.40 -8.28 15.38
C GLY A 106 7.15 -9.73 15.80
N GLN A 107 6.66 -9.97 17.02
CA GLN A 107 6.43 -11.34 17.51
C GLN A 107 5.28 -12.07 16.78
N TRP A 108 4.46 -11.33 16.05
CA TRP A 108 3.37 -11.88 15.22
C TRP A 108 3.73 -11.99 13.73
N ASP A 109 4.97 -11.71 13.36
CA ASP A 109 5.40 -11.66 11.95
C ASP A 109 5.30 -13.02 11.24
N TRP A 110 5.24 -14.12 11.99
CA TRP A 110 5.00 -15.47 11.45
C TRP A 110 3.67 -15.60 10.71
N LEU A 111 2.69 -14.74 10.99
CA LEU A 111 1.39 -14.74 10.29
C LEU A 111 1.52 -14.52 8.78
N LYS A 112 2.62 -13.92 8.32
CA LYS A 112 2.87 -13.75 6.87
C LYS A 112 2.89 -15.07 6.10
N TYR A 113 3.18 -16.17 6.77
CA TYR A 113 3.25 -17.50 6.14
C TYR A 113 1.86 -18.17 6.00
N TYR A 114 0.82 -17.60 6.58
CA TYR A 114 -0.53 -18.14 6.60
C TYR A 114 -1.53 -17.36 5.74
N LYS A 115 -1.02 -16.48 4.90
CA LYS A 115 -1.86 -15.72 3.95
C LYS A 115 -1.87 -16.32 2.56
#